data_15cb72ce5e8df177ef4659f36e96a51b
#
_entry.id   15cb72ce5e8df177ef4659f36e96a51b
#
_cell.length_a   1.000
_cell.length_b   1.000
_cell.length_c   1.000
_cell.angle_alpha   90.00
_cell.angle_beta   90.00
_cell.angle_gamma   90.00
#
_symmetry.space_group_name_H-M   'P 1'
#
loop_
_entity.id
_entity.type
_entity.pdbx_description
1 polymer ?
#
loop_
_entity_poly.entity_id
_entity_poly.type
_entity_poly.pdbx_seq_one_letter_code
_entity_poly.pdbx_strand_id
1 'polypeptide(L)'
;EYENYYYKNTEVFVGSSQYTYGSNAQAQYKNAFQDMSTVKGANNISASIGALSADGGTLTSLGLEMANGIFAANPIGSDEQRNRVIIVFTDGAPGWSGYDKDIAQTALDNAASAKKPVNQGGYGATVYTVGVFPGANANDAGSLNTDNDADKGNYFLQRLSSNTKYPQTPSYYLSAADSGTLNNIFQQISDNLPSGGSSTTLDSETVVKDIISPYFTLP
;
A
#
# COMPACT_ATOMS: atom_id res chain seq x y z
N GLU A 1 18.66 16.46 15.14
CA GLU A 1 17.62 17.45 15.53
C GLU A 1 16.47 17.52 14.53
N TYR A 2 16.73 17.42 13.22
CA TYR A 2 15.71 17.44 12.16
C TYR A 2 14.81 16.23 12.19
N GLU A 3 15.35 15.03 12.40
CA GLU A 3 14.55 13.81 12.54
C GLU A 3 13.57 13.89 13.71
N ASN A 4 14.01 14.39 14.85
CA ASN A 4 13.16 14.54 16.03
C ASN A 4 12.02 15.54 15.86
N TYR A 5 12.24 16.61 15.07
CA TYR A 5 11.19 17.58 14.76
C TYR A 5 10.11 16.97 13.87
N TYR A 6 10.53 16.18 12.86
CA TYR A 6 9.63 15.55 11.91
C TYR A 6 8.72 14.53 12.56
N TYR A 7 9.27 13.68 13.40
CA TYR A 7 8.52 12.64 14.10
C TYR A 7 7.58 13.16 15.20
N LYS A 8 7.86 14.32 15.77
CA LYS A 8 7.06 14.90 16.84
C LYS A 8 5.80 15.60 16.38
N ASN A 9 5.77 16.10 15.15
CA ASN A 9 4.71 16.97 14.65
C ASN A 9 3.95 16.42 13.45
N THR A 10 4.36 15.25 12.90
CA THR A 10 3.63 14.66 11.78
C THR A 10 2.49 13.80 12.28
N GLU A 11 1.30 14.29 12.10
CA GLU A 11 0.08 13.52 12.31
C GLU A 11 -0.33 12.90 10.98
N VAL A 12 -0.40 11.58 10.92
CA VAL A 12 -0.87 10.86 9.75
C VAL A 12 -2.24 10.27 10.08
N PHE A 13 -3.21 10.55 9.24
CA PHE A 13 -4.53 9.98 9.38
C PHE A 13 -4.61 8.63 8.66
N VAL A 14 -5.06 7.61 9.36
CA VAL A 14 -5.33 6.30 8.80
C VAL A 14 -6.74 5.87 9.22
N GLY A 15 -7.65 5.85 8.28
CA GLY A 15 -9.05 5.62 8.57
C GLY A 15 -9.61 6.71 9.50
N SER A 16 -10.17 6.31 10.66
CA SER A 16 -10.67 7.24 11.68
C SER A 16 -9.61 7.62 12.73
N SER A 17 -8.38 7.12 12.60
CA SER A 17 -7.33 7.28 13.59
C SER A 17 -6.28 8.24 13.10
N GLN A 18 -5.91 9.18 13.96
CA GLN A 18 -4.80 10.08 13.75
C GLN A 18 -3.54 9.42 14.30
N TYR A 19 -2.47 9.38 13.51
CA TYR A 19 -1.19 8.88 13.98
C TYR A 19 -0.32 10.03 14.46
N THR A 20 0.08 9.92 15.73
CA THR A 20 1.30 10.55 16.19
C THR A 20 2.36 9.48 16.30
N TYR A 21 3.52 9.70 15.75
CA TYR A 21 4.67 8.84 15.96
C TYR A 21 4.95 8.78 17.46
N GLY A 22 4.92 7.60 18.08
CA GLY A 22 5.20 7.47 19.51
C GLY A 22 4.40 6.39 20.24
N SER A 23 4.26 6.55 21.55
CA SER A 23 3.78 5.55 22.50
C SER A 23 2.35 5.00 22.24
N ASN A 24 1.54 5.65 21.41
CA ASN A 24 0.17 5.21 21.08
C ASN A 24 0.06 4.53 19.72
N ALA A 25 1.16 4.37 18.97
CA ALA A 25 1.15 3.83 17.61
C ALA A 25 0.49 2.44 17.52
N GLN A 26 0.72 1.55 18.48
CA GLN A 26 0.18 0.20 18.44
C GLN A 26 -1.36 0.16 18.51
N ALA A 27 -1.97 0.99 19.35
CA ALA A 27 -3.42 1.07 19.44
C ALA A 27 -4.03 1.66 18.15
N GLN A 28 -3.37 2.64 17.56
CA GLN A 28 -3.77 3.26 16.30
C GLN A 28 -3.64 2.27 15.14
N TYR A 29 -2.53 1.54 15.04
CA TYR A 29 -2.30 0.51 14.00
C TYR A 29 -3.38 -0.58 14.04
N LYS A 30 -3.81 -1.00 15.23
CA LYS A 30 -4.86 -2.00 15.38
C LYS A 30 -6.20 -1.54 14.77
N ASN A 31 -6.49 -0.26 14.83
CA ASN A 31 -7.74 0.34 14.36
C ASN A 31 -7.64 1.00 12.98
N ALA A 32 -6.52 0.81 12.28
CA ALA A 32 -6.27 1.45 11.00
C ALA A 32 -7.15 0.94 9.86
N PHE A 33 -7.46 -0.36 9.85
CA PHE A 33 -8.32 -0.92 8.82
C PHE A 33 -9.77 -0.48 9.00
N GLN A 34 -10.36 -0.06 7.89
CA GLN A 34 -11.76 0.36 7.82
C GLN A 34 -12.54 -0.60 6.92
N ASP A 35 -13.73 -0.98 7.34
CA ASP A 35 -14.63 -1.78 6.52
C ASP A 35 -15.26 -0.91 5.42
N MET A 36 -14.72 -1.03 4.21
CA MET A 36 -15.16 -0.26 3.05
C MET A 36 -16.54 -0.67 2.51
N SER A 37 -17.10 -1.79 2.96
CA SER A 37 -18.49 -2.16 2.65
C SER A 37 -19.50 -1.30 3.40
N THR A 38 -19.05 -0.57 4.43
CA THR A 38 -19.90 0.32 5.22
C THR A 38 -19.71 1.78 4.83
N VAL A 39 -20.80 2.55 4.88
CA VAL A 39 -20.76 4.01 4.67
C VAL A 39 -19.81 4.70 5.66
N LYS A 40 -19.77 4.23 6.91
CA LYS A 40 -18.88 4.75 7.93
C LYS A 40 -17.41 4.54 7.57
N GLY A 41 -17.05 3.34 7.14
CA GLY A 41 -15.66 3.03 6.75
C GLY A 41 -15.22 3.85 5.54
N ALA A 42 -16.05 3.93 4.50
CA ALA A 42 -15.79 4.76 3.33
C ALA A 42 -15.63 6.24 3.69
N ASN A 43 -16.48 6.79 4.54
CA ASN A 43 -16.39 8.19 4.99
C ASN A 43 -15.12 8.44 5.82
N ASN A 44 -14.71 7.51 6.68
CA ASN A 44 -13.50 7.63 7.48
C ASN A 44 -12.25 7.71 6.59
N ILE A 45 -12.15 6.83 5.59
CA ILE A 45 -11.03 6.87 4.64
C ILE A 45 -11.04 8.14 3.81
N SER A 46 -12.20 8.55 3.30
CA SER A 46 -12.35 9.79 2.53
C SER A 46 -11.93 11.02 3.33
N ALA A 47 -12.35 11.08 4.60
CA ALA A 47 -11.99 12.17 5.50
C ALA A 47 -10.47 12.19 5.78
N SER A 48 -9.85 11.01 5.97
CA SER A 48 -8.41 10.89 6.17
C SER A 48 -7.62 11.36 4.96
N ILE A 49 -8.04 10.97 3.75
CA ILE A 49 -7.42 11.44 2.51
C ILE A 49 -7.59 12.94 2.34
N GLY A 50 -8.79 13.46 2.60
CA GLY A 50 -9.10 14.90 2.48
C GLY A 50 -8.36 15.78 3.50
N ALA A 51 -7.85 15.21 4.58
CA ALA A 51 -7.05 15.91 5.58
C ALA A 51 -5.55 15.97 5.25
N LEU A 52 -5.09 15.26 4.22
CA LEU A 52 -3.69 15.29 3.80
C LEU A 52 -3.37 16.66 3.18
N SER A 53 -2.24 17.22 3.56
CA SER A 53 -1.64 18.39 2.93
C SER A 53 -0.27 18.03 2.37
N ALA A 54 0.03 18.52 1.17
CA ALA A 54 1.35 18.34 0.58
C ALA A 54 2.33 19.31 1.26
N ASP A 55 3.30 18.76 1.99
CA ASP A 55 4.36 19.53 2.63
C ASP A 55 5.59 18.63 2.90
N GLY A 56 6.79 19.20 2.81
CA GLY A 56 8.04 18.54 3.13
C GLY A 56 8.60 17.65 2.02
N GLY A 57 9.40 16.66 2.42
CA GLY A 57 10.07 15.72 1.51
C GLY A 57 9.30 14.41 1.32
N THR A 58 9.83 13.55 0.44
CA THR A 58 9.25 12.23 0.13
C THR A 58 9.86 11.16 1.05
N LEU A 59 9.26 10.95 2.22
CA LEU A 59 9.75 9.98 3.22
C LEU A 59 9.03 8.63 3.09
N THR A 60 9.20 7.96 1.95
CA THR A 60 8.57 6.67 1.64
C THR A 60 8.86 5.58 2.69
N SER A 61 10.04 5.66 3.34
CA SER A 61 10.43 4.74 4.40
C SER A 61 9.46 4.73 5.58
N LEU A 62 8.98 5.90 5.99
CA LEU A 62 8.03 6.04 7.10
C LEU A 62 6.66 5.45 6.77
N GLY A 63 6.15 5.71 5.56
CA GLY A 63 4.88 5.15 5.11
C GLY A 63 4.90 3.61 5.11
N LEU A 64 6.01 3.01 4.68
CA LEU A 64 6.18 1.55 4.68
C LEU A 64 6.38 0.99 6.09
N GLU A 65 7.09 1.70 6.96
CA GLU A 65 7.20 1.32 8.38
C GLU A 65 5.82 1.30 9.04
N MET A 66 5.00 2.31 8.80
CA MET A 66 3.62 2.36 9.29
C MET A 66 2.76 1.22 8.73
N ALA A 67 2.87 0.91 7.44
CA ALA A 67 2.15 -0.20 6.83
C ALA A 67 2.54 -1.54 7.48
N ASN A 68 3.83 -1.76 7.74
CA ASN A 68 4.32 -2.93 8.47
C ASN A 68 3.79 -2.96 9.91
N GLY A 69 3.73 -1.82 10.59
CA GLY A 69 3.14 -1.68 11.92
C GLY A 69 1.64 -2.05 11.94
N ILE A 70 0.90 -1.63 10.92
CA ILE A 70 -0.52 -1.99 10.75
C ILE A 70 -0.68 -3.50 10.57
N PHE A 71 0.15 -4.12 9.72
CA PHE A 71 0.10 -5.57 9.51
C PHE A 71 0.50 -6.36 10.77
N ALA A 72 1.49 -5.87 11.51
CA ALA A 72 1.90 -6.48 12.78
C ALA A 72 0.79 -6.42 13.83
N ALA A 73 0.08 -5.29 13.92
CA ALA A 73 -1.02 -5.11 14.86
C ALA A 73 -2.30 -5.88 14.46
N ASN A 74 -2.40 -6.31 13.18
CA ASN A 74 -3.52 -7.03 12.61
C ASN A 74 -3.04 -8.35 11.95
N PRO A 75 -2.59 -9.33 12.73
CA PRO A 75 -2.13 -10.60 12.20
C PRO A 75 -3.27 -11.34 11.50
N ILE A 76 -2.91 -12.15 10.49
CA ILE A 76 -3.85 -13.08 9.84
C ILE A 76 -3.97 -14.30 10.74
N GLY A 77 -5.19 -14.71 11.09
CA GLY A 77 -5.46 -15.95 11.81
C GLY A 77 -5.08 -17.18 10.97
N SER A 78 -4.84 -18.33 11.64
CA SER A 78 -4.45 -19.57 10.96
C SER A 78 -5.46 -20.03 9.90
N ASP A 79 -6.72 -19.73 10.11
CA ASP A 79 -7.84 -20.17 9.28
C ASP A 79 -8.38 -19.06 8.37
N GLU A 80 -7.68 -17.92 8.35
CA GLU A 80 -8.10 -16.74 7.62
C GLU A 80 -7.22 -16.53 6.39
N GLN A 81 -7.85 -16.44 5.22
CA GLN A 81 -7.20 -16.04 3.98
C GLN A 81 -7.47 -14.57 3.71
N ARG A 82 -6.48 -13.74 3.90
CA ARG A 82 -6.50 -12.32 3.55
C ARG A 82 -5.35 -11.97 2.62
N ASN A 83 -5.66 -11.30 1.52
CA ASN A 83 -4.65 -10.69 0.69
C ASN A 83 -4.23 -9.35 1.33
N ARG A 84 -2.94 -9.20 1.57
CA ARG A 84 -2.35 -7.94 2.01
C ARG A 84 -1.78 -7.21 0.81
N VAL A 85 -2.17 -5.96 0.65
CA VAL A 85 -1.71 -5.11 -0.44
C VAL A 85 -1.26 -3.77 0.12
N ILE A 86 -0.12 -3.30 -0.37
CA ILE A 86 0.36 -1.93 -0.17
C ILE A 86 0.38 -1.25 -1.52
N ILE A 87 -0.19 -0.07 -1.61
CA ILE A 87 -0.08 0.80 -2.78
C ILE A 87 0.74 2.02 -2.34
N VAL A 88 1.93 2.16 -2.88
CA VAL A 88 2.78 3.33 -2.67
C VAL A 88 2.55 4.30 -3.82
N PHE A 89 2.02 5.46 -3.49
CA PHE A 89 1.77 6.54 -4.44
C PHE A 89 2.75 7.67 -4.18
N THR A 90 3.48 8.11 -5.22
CA THR A 90 4.50 9.14 -5.05
C THR A 90 4.67 10.01 -6.31
N ASP A 91 4.95 11.28 -6.09
CA ASP A 91 5.25 12.30 -7.09
C ASP A 91 6.75 12.53 -7.28
N GLY A 92 7.61 11.73 -6.64
CA GLY A 92 9.05 11.90 -6.75
C GLY A 92 9.91 10.78 -6.19
N ALA A 93 11.21 11.02 -6.25
CA ALA A 93 12.21 10.17 -5.65
C ALA A 93 12.22 10.36 -4.11
N PRO A 94 12.59 9.30 -3.33
CA PRO A 94 12.67 9.40 -1.89
C PRO A 94 13.77 10.38 -1.45
N GLY A 95 13.41 11.35 -0.62
CA GLY A 95 14.34 12.34 -0.09
C GLY A 95 13.70 13.71 0.14
N TRP A 96 14.52 14.66 0.60
CA TRP A 96 14.11 16.04 0.88
C TRP A 96 14.26 16.98 -0.31
N SER A 97 15.32 16.80 -1.09
CA SER A 97 15.66 17.66 -2.23
C SER A 97 16.19 16.86 -3.42
N GLY A 98 15.75 15.62 -3.57
CA GLY A 98 16.21 14.67 -4.56
C GLY A 98 16.38 13.28 -3.94
N TYR A 99 17.03 12.38 -4.66
CA TYR A 99 17.21 10.99 -4.24
C TYR A 99 18.15 10.87 -3.04
N ASP A 100 17.62 10.42 -1.90
CA ASP A 100 18.38 10.09 -0.69
C ASP A 100 18.54 8.57 -0.57
N LYS A 101 19.79 8.10 -0.52
CA LYS A 101 20.12 6.67 -0.51
C LYS A 101 19.68 5.98 0.78
N ASP A 102 19.74 6.64 1.91
CA ASP A 102 19.46 6.04 3.21
C ASP A 102 17.94 5.91 3.38
N ILE A 103 17.18 6.94 2.99
CA ILE A 103 15.71 6.91 2.96
C ILE A 103 15.25 5.82 1.97
N ALA A 104 15.85 5.76 0.79
CA ALA A 104 15.54 4.76 -0.22
C ALA A 104 15.83 3.35 0.28
N GLN A 105 16.99 3.10 0.88
CA GLN A 105 17.36 1.78 1.38
C GLN A 105 16.43 1.34 2.50
N THR A 106 16.14 2.23 3.46
CA THR A 106 15.20 1.93 4.55
C THR A 106 13.81 1.59 3.99
N ALA A 107 13.34 2.29 2.96
CA ALA A 107 12.08 1.98 2.30
C ALA A 107 12.10 0.60 1.62
N LEU A 108 13.20 0.27 0.93
CA LEU A 108 13.37 -1.04 0.30
C LEU A 108 13.40 -2.18 1.32
N ASP A 109 14.06 -2.00 2.46
CA ASP A 109 14.10 -2.98 3.55
C ASP A 109 12.72 -3.19 4.19
N ASN A 110 11.97 -2.12 4.39
CA ASN A 110 10.59 -2.18 4.87
C ASN A 110 9.67 -2.88 3.85
N ALA A 111 9.82 -2.59 2.56
CA ALA A 111 9.09 -3.27 1.50
C ALA A 111 9.47 -4.76 1.40
N ALA A 112 10.75 -5.10 1.58
CA ALA A 112 11.20 -6.49 1.61
C ALA A 112 10.55 -7.25 2.78
N SER A 113 10.45 -6.64 3.96
CA SER A 113 9.74 -7.19 5.11
C SER A 113 8.25 -7.37 4.84
N ALA A 114 7.61 -6.40 4.17
CA ALA A 114 6.21 -6.51 3.76
C ALA A 114 5.97 -7.68 2.79
N LYS A 115 6.83 -7.82 1.77
CA LYS A 115 6.72 -8.84 0.71
C LYS A 115 7.09 -10.24 1.17
N LYS A 116 7.96 -10.37 2.17
CA LYS A 116 8.42 -11.65 2.67
C LYS A 116 7.26 -12.52 3.14
N PRO A 117 7.22 -13.83 2.81
CA PRO A 117 6.16 -14.73 3.23
C PRO A 117 5.95 -14.76 4.75
N VAL A 118 4.70 -14.96 5.18
CA VAL A 118 4.33 -15.00 6.62
C VAL A 118 5.08 -16.10 7.36
N ASN A 119 5.20 -17.29 6.75
CA ASN A 119 5.94 -18.42 7.33
C ASN A 119 7.46 -18.20 7.44
N GLN A 120 7.97 -17.11 6.87
CA GLN A 120 9.35 -16.66 6.96
C GLN A 120 9.52 -15.41 7.83
N GLY A 121 8.47 -15.01 8.55
CA GLY A 121 8.47 -13.84 9.43
C GLY A 121 8.24 -12.51 8.72
N GLY A 122 7.68 -12.51 7.52
CA GLY A 122 7.19 -11.32 6.82
C GLY A 122 5.67 -11.19 6.89
N TYR A 123 5.13 -10.34 6.02
CA TYR A 123 3.69 -10.07 6.00
C TYR A 123 2.96 -10.64 4.77
N GLY A 124 3.69 -11.19 3.79
CA GLY A 124 3.13 -11.78 2.58
C GLY A 124 2.36 -10.78 1.71
N ALA A 125 2.74 -9.51 1.76
CA ALA A 125 2.03 -8.46 1.05
C ALA A 125 2.48 -8.34 -0.41
N THR A 126 1.53 -8.01 -1.29
CA THR A 126 1.83 -7.51 -2.63
C THR A 126 2.00 -5.99 -2.56
N VAL A 127 3.11 -5.50 -3.07
CA VAL A 127 3.43 -4.07 -3.10
C VAL A 127 3.29 -3.55 -4.53
N TYR A 128 2.33 -2.67 -4.75
CA TYR A 128 2.22 -1.86 -5.96
C TYR A 128 2.88 -0.51 -5.71
N THR A 129 3.54 0.02 -6.74
CA THR A 129 4.04 1.39 -6.74
C THR A 129 3.42 2.16 -7.90
N VAL A 130 3.05 3.41 -7.66
CA VAL A 130 2.46 4.31 -8.66
C VAL A 130 3.26 5.61 -8.68
N GLY A 131 4.01 5.81 -9.76
CA GLY A 131 4.75 7.06 -9.99
C GLY A 131 3.91 8.06 -10.77
N VAL A 132 3.80 9.30 -10.24
CA VAL A 132 3.06 10.41 -10.88
C VAL A 132 3.94 11.63 -11.15
N PHE A 133 5.23 11.41 -11.33
CA PHE A 133 6.19 12.46 -11.64
C PHE A 133 6.54 12.52 -13.14
N PRO A 134 7.03 13.66 -13.64
CA PRO A 134 7.49 13.77 -15.02
C PRO A 134 8.61 12.77 -15.31
N GLY A 135 8.42 11.90 -16.31
CA GLY A 135 9.36 10.84 -16.65
C GLY A 135 9.14 9.53 -15.90
N ALA A 136 8.08 9.40 -15.08
CA ALA A 136 7.67 8.11 -14.53
C ALA A 136 7.33 7.14 -15.66
N ASN A 137 7.98 5.96 -15.67
CA ASN A 137 7.84 4.99 -16.75
C ASN A 137 7.99 3.57 -16.22
N ALA A 138 6.89 2.84 -16.17
CA ALA A 138 6.85 1.46 -15.69
C ALA A 138 7.65 0.48 -16.58
N ASN A 139 7.98 0.86 -17.81
CA ASN A 139 8.79 0.07 -18.74
C ASN A 139 10.29 0.40 -18.65
N ASP A 140 10.67 1.31 -17.75
CA ASP A 140 12.07 1.67 -17.53
C ASP A 140 12.59 1.03 -16.23
N ALA A 141 13.74 0.36 -16.33
CA ALA A 141 14.41 -0.21 -15.16
C ALA A 141 15.00 0.87 -14.23
N GLY A 142 15.17 2.08 -14.75
CA GLY A 142 15.82 3.18 -14.07
C GLY A 142 17.32 2.97 -13.82
N SER A 143 17.97 4.00 -13.31
CA SER A 143 19.39 3.98 -12.99
C SER A 143 19.70 4.91 -11.81
N LEU A 144 20.70 4.55 -10.99
CA LEU A 144 21.30 5.45 -10.00
C LEU A 144 22.56 6.16 -10.52
N ASN A 145 23.10 5.72 -11.67
CA ASN A 145 24.30 6.31 -12.29
C ASN A 145 23.90 7.44 -13.26
N THR A 146 23.13 8.40 -12.77
CA THR A 146 22.61 9.50 -13.59
C THR A 146 22.31 10.69 -12.68
N ASP A 147 22.30 11.88 -13.24
CA ASP A 147 21.80 13.09 -12.58
C ASP A 147 20.28 13.28 -12.76
N ASN A 148 19.65 12.44 -13.58
CA ASN A 148 18.22 12.50 -13.84
C ASN A 148 17.42 11.87 -12.70
N ASP A 149 16.63 12.68 -11.99
CA ASP A 149 15.82 12.22 -10.87
C ASP A 149 14.68 11.28 -11.30
N ALA A 150 14.18 11.39 -12.53
CA ALA A 150 13.18 10.46 -13.05
C ALA A 150 13.77 9.03 -13.19
N ASP A 151 15.01 8.89 -13.66
CA ASP A 151 15.68 7.60 -13.74
C ASP A 151 15.88 6.99 -12.37
N LYS A 152 16.27 7.81 -11.37
CA LYS A 152 16.42 7.37 -9.97
C LYS A 152 15.07 6.96 -9.38
N GLY A 153 14.01 7.73 -9.66
CA GLY A 153 12.64 7.42 -9.26
C GLY A 153 12.15 6.10 -9.87
N ASN A 154 12.34 5.89 -11.16
CA ASN A 154 12.01 4.64 -11.84
C ASN A 154 12.79 3.46 -11.25
N TYR A 155 14.10 3.62 -11.03
CA TYR A 155 14.95 2.62 -10.37
C TYR A 155 14.38 2.20 -9.00
N PHE A 156 14.02 3.18 -8.19
CA PHE A 156 13.51 2.97 -6.85
C PHE A 156 12.15 2.27 -6.87
N LEU A 157 11.18 2.77 -7.64
CA LEU A 157 9.81 2.23 -7.67
C LEU A 157 9.73 0.83 -8.25
N GLN A 158 10.58 0.49 -9.24
CA GLN A 158 10.71 -0.87 -9.75
C GLN A 158 11.10 -1.86 -8.64
N ARG A 159 12.04 -1.47 -7.77
CA ARG A 159 12.57 -2.36 -6.71
C ARG A 159 11.71 -2.36 -5.46
N LEU A 160 11.04 -1.27 -5.21
CA LEU A 160 10.09 -1.16 -4.10
C LEU A 160 8.88 -2.06 -4.33
N SER A 161 8.38 -2.13 -5.55
CA SER A 161 7.24 -2.96 -5.93
C SER A 161 7.51 -4.46 -5.77
N SER A 162 6.49 -5.27 -6.01
CA SER A 162 6.62 -6.73 -6.05
C SER A 162 7.20 -7.27 -7.36
N ASN A 163 7.79 -6.42 -8.21
CA ASN A 163 8.53 -6.86 -9.38
C ASN A 163 9.74 -7.70 -8.99
N THR A 164 9.99 -8.78 -9.72
CA THR A 164 11.17 -9.65 -9.59
C THR A 164 12.17 -9.45 -10.71
N LYS A 165 11.77 -8.72 -11.76
CA LYS A 165 12.56 -8.30 -12.91
C LYS A 165 12.33 -6.82 -13.18
N TYR A 166 13.27 -6.13 -13.81
CA TYR A 166 13.24 -4.68 -14.00
C TYR A 166 13.58 -4.31 -15.45
N PRO A 167 12.59 -3.97 -16.29
CA PRO A 167 11.14 -3.97 -16.06
C PRO A 167 10.51 -5.37 -16.07
N GLN A 168 9.26 -5.48 -15.64
CA GLN A 168 8.46 -6.70 -15.61
C GLN A 168 7.11 -6.48 -16.29
N THR A 169 6.59 -7.54 -16.94
CA THR A 169 5.24 -7.54 -17.51
C THR A 169 4.52 -8.83 -17.08
N PRO A 170 3.34 -8.76 -16.46
CA PRO A 170 2.69 -7.54 -15.93
C PRO A 170 3.51 -6.93 -14.79
N SER A 171 3.47 -5.60 -14.68
CA SER A 171 4.26 -4.86 -13.70
C SER A 171 3.44 -4.54 -12.44
N TYR A 172 4.11 -4.58 -11.29
CA TYR A 172 3.62 -4.02 -10.04
C TYR A 172 4.05 -2.54 -9.85
N TYR A 173 4.92 -2.04 -10.70
CA TYR A 173 5.17 -0.61 -10.86
C TYR A 173 4.32 -0.08 -12.01
N LEU A 174 3.53 0.95 -11.75
CA LEU A 174 2.63 1.62 -12.68
C LEU A 174 2.96 3.11 -12.72
N SER A 175 2.76 3.75 -13.86
CA SER A 175 3.06 5.17 -14.02
C SER A 175 1.84 5.89 -14.59
N ALA A 176 1.49 7.05 -14.01
CA ALA A 176 0.39 7.89 -14.45
C ALA A 176 0.89 9.26 -14.85
N ALA A 177 0.53 9.70 -16.05
CA ALA A 177 0.80 11.04 -16.53
C ALA A 177 -0.31 12.05 -16.19
N ASP A 178 -1.51 11.55 -15.91
CA ASP A 178 -2.70 12.34 -15.64
C ASP A 178 -3.73 11.59 -14.77
N SER A 179 -4.77 12.29 -14.34
CA SER A 179 -5.83 11.72 -13.48
C SER A 179 -6.65 10.63 -14.16
N GLY A 180 -6.83 10.68 -15.48
CA GLY A 180 -7.55 9.64 -16.23
C GLY A 180 -6.77 8.32 -16.23
N THR A 181 -5.47 8.39 -16.49
CA THR A 181 -4.54 7.25 -16.39
C THR A 181 -4.53 6.69 -14.97
N LEU A 182 -4.57 7.55 -13.95
CA LEU A 182 -4.58 7.14 -12.55
C LEU A 182 -5.82 6.31 -12.19
N ASN A 183 -7.01 6.72 -12.64
CA ASN A 183 -8.23 5.95 -12.42
C ASN A 183 -8.15 4.54 -13.06
N ASN A 184 -7.60 4.45 -14.26
CA ASN A 184 -7.37 3.15 -14.91
C ASN A 184 -6.39 2.28 -14.15
N ILE A 185 -5.35 2.87 -13.54
CA ILE A 185 -4.38 2.16 -12.69
C ILE A 185 -5.07 1.58 -11.46
N PHE A 186 -5.89 2.34 -10.76
CA PHE A 186 -6.62 1.82 -9.60
C PHE A 186 -7.59 0.70 -9.99
N GLN A 187 -8.27 0.82 -11.13
CA GLN A 187 -9.12 -0.26 -11.66
C GLN A 187 -8.27 -1.50 -11.97
N GLN A 188 -7.14 -1.34 -12.65
CA GLN A 188 -6.23 -2.44 -12.96
C GLN A 188 -5.70 -3.14 -11.69
N ILE A 189 -5.34 -2.37 -10.65
CA ILE A 189 -4.93 -2.95 -9.37
C ILE A 189 -6.09 -3.74 -8.77
N SER A 190 -7.29 -3.17 -8.74
CA SER A 190 -8.50 -3.82 -8.22
C SER A 190 -8.80 -5.14 -8.94
N ASP A 191 -8.72 -5.15 -10.26
CA ASP A 191 -9.01 -6.32 -11.10
C ASP A 191 -7.95 -7.43 -10.93
N ASN A 192 -6.71 -7.05 -10.62
CA ASN A 192 -5.61 -7.98 -10.39
C ASN A 192 -5.50 -8.45 -8.94
N LEU A 193 -6.26 -7.87 -8.01
CA LEU A 193 -6.33 -8.41 -6.66
C LEU A 193 -7.06 -9.75 -6.73
N PRO A 194 -6.45 -10.84 -6.23
CA PRO A 194 -7.19 -12.08 -6.08
C PRO A 194 -8.47 -11.77 -5.32
N SER A 195 -9.60 -12.16 -5.85
CA SER A 195 -10.86 -12.04 -5.14
C SER A 195 -10.63 -12.71 -3.79
N GLY A 196 -10.55 -11.91 -2.72
CA GLY A 196 -10.44 -12.40 -1.35
C GLY A 196 -11.77 -13.05 -0.99
N GLY A 197 -12.08 -14.13 -1.67
CA GLY A 197 -13.12 -15.04 -1.23
C GLY A 197 -12.59 -15.62 0.07
N SER A 198 -13.30 -15.44 1.16
CA SER A 198 -13.25 -16.38 2.25
C SER A 198 -13.54 -17.74 1.62
N SER A 199 -12.51 -18.49 1.27
CA SER A 199 -12.71 -19.91 1.04
C SER A 199 -12.91 -20.51 2.42
N THR A 200 -14.12 -20.43 2.92
CA THR A 200 -14.56 -21.34 3.96
C THR A 200 -14.45 -22.71 3.30
N THR A 201 -13.53 -23.54 3.78
CA THR A 201 -13.58 -24.96 3.44
C THR A 201 -14.90 -25.42 4.02
N LEU A 202 -15.89 -25.63 3.14
CA LEU A 202 -17.15 -26.22 3.55
C LEU A 202 -16.82 -27.64 3.99
N ASP A 203 -16.90 -27.91 5.28
CA ASP A 203 -16.89 -29.28 5.76
C ASP A 203 -18.20 -29.97 5.33
N SER A 204 -18.27 -31.28 5.48
CA SER A 204 -19.44 -32.06 5.07
C SER A 204 -20.73 -31.71 5.83
N GLU A 205 -20.63 -30.84 6.85
CA GLU A 205 -21.76 -30.40 7.68
C GLU A 205 -22.20 -28.97 7.38
N THR A 206 -21.49 -28.25 6.49
CA THR A 206 -21.83 -26.88 6.13
C THR A 206 -23.06 -26.82 5.24
N VAL A 207 -24.15 -26.27 5.77
CA VAL A 207 -25.38 -26.03 5.00
C VAL A 207 -25.33 -24.61 4.42
N VAL A 208 -25.26 -24.51 3.09
CA VAL A 208 -25.47 -23.24 2.38
C VAL A 208 -26.97 -22.98 2.33
N LYS A 209 -27.44 -22.01 3.12
CA LYS A 209 -28.83 -21.55 3.05
C LYS A 209 -28.90 -20.38 2.08
N ASP A 210 -29.31 -20.66 0.83
CA ASP A 210 -29.66 -19.61 -0.12
C ASP A 210 -31.08 -19.09 0.19
N ILE A 211 -31.22 -17.82 0.52
CA ILE A 211 -32.53 -17.17 0.70
C ILE A 211 -32.90 -16.60 -0.65
N ILE A 212 -33.63 -17.40 -1.43
CA ILE A 212 -34.23 -16.95 -2.69
C ILE A 212 -35.21 -15.82 -2.37
N SER A 213 -35.01 -14.66 -2.98
CA SER A 213 -35.95 -13.53 -2.85
C SER A 213 -37.38 -13.98 -3.27
N PRO A 214 -38.44 -13.52 -2.55
CA PRO A 214 -39.82 -13.88 -2.89
C PRO A 214 -40.27 -13.41 -4.28
N TYR A 215 -39.43 -12.68 -4.99
CA TYR A 215 -39.66 -12.26 -6.38
C TYR A 215 -39.10 -13.26 -7.43
N PHE A 216 -38.43 -14.32 -7.00
CA PHE A 216 -37.97 -15.41 -7.88
C PHE A 216 -38.82 -16.64 -7.67
N THR A 217 -39.61 -17.02 -8.68
CA THR A 217 -40.26 -18.32 -8.78
C THR A 217 -39.34 -19.29 -9.56
N LEU A 218 -38.98 -20.40 -8.94
CA LEU A 218 -38.30 -21.48 -9.66
C LEU A 218 -39.31 -22.10 -10.65
N PRO A 219 -38.86 -22.44 -11.88
CA PRO A 219 -39.71 -23.09 -12.87
C PRO A 219 -40.14 -24.49 -12.43
#